data_a3c617baf0a4db973e53f63f3828c7d0
#
_entry.id   a3c617baf0a4db973e53f63f3828c7d0
#
_cell.length_a   1.000
_cell.length_b   1.000
_cell.length_c   1.000
_cell.angle_alpha   90.00
_cell.angle_beta   90.00
_cell.angle_gamma   90.00
#
_symmetry.space_group_name_H-M   'P 1'
#
loop_
_entity.id
_entity.type
_entity.pdbx_description
1 polymer ?
#
loop_
_entity_poly.entity_id
_entity_poly.type
_entity_poly.pdbx_seq_one_letter_code
_entity_poly.pdbx_strand_id
1 'polypeptide(L)'
;YGPFRGMLDRDFKVIRTFDEEELFPDLMVVYIPEELLEDPDDYYDTQWKITQRPDLIVGHGTIREAMQKAASAIEDKRNVRRRVPVFRTGDLRRQTDGLVVFGHYHVHTVLDPMMMYVGSFSRWKFGEEEAKGFLYAEYDVSDHTWTYEFMENTYAPVYKTVGFGY
;
A
#
# COMPACT_ATOMS: atom_id res chain seq x y z
N TYR A 1 -1.59 20.75 -6.49
CA TYR A 1 -0.39 20.79 -7.35
C TYR A 1 0.83 20.89 -6.44
N GLY A 2 1.49 19.78 -6.19
CA GLY A 2 2.61 19.68 -5.26
C GLY A 2 3.94 20.13 -5.88
N PRO A 3 4.97 20.39 -5.05
CA PRO A 3 6.28 20.92 -5.43
C PRO A 3 7.11 19.99 -6.34
N PHE A 4 6.61 18.79 -6.65
CA PHE A 4 7.34 17.76 -7.41
C PHE A 4 7.11 17.79 -8.93
N ARG A 5 6.29 18.71 -9.45
CA ARG A 5 5.93 18.73 -10.87
C ARG A 5 7.13 18.90 -11.82
N GLY A 6 8.20 19.55 -11.37
CA GLY A 6 9.41 19.76 -12.18
C GLY A 6 10.41 18.59 -12.15
N MET A 7 10.26 17.64 -11.21
CA MET A 7 11.13 16.47 -11.11
C MET A 7 10.59 15.26 -11.90
N LEU A 8 9.33 15.32 -12.36
CA LEU A 8 8.60 14.15 -12.87
C LEU A 8 8.69 13.96 -14.40
N ASP A 9 9.54 14.71 -15.10
CA ASP A 9 9.36 14.85 -16.56
C ASP A 9 9.99 13.72 -17.40
N ARG A 10 10.76 12.78 -16.85
CA ARG A 10 11.36 11.71 -17.66
C ARG A 10 11.41 10.31 -17.03
N ASP A 11 11.44 10.21 -15.70
CA ASP A 11 11.76 8.94 -15.04
C ASP A 11 10.65 8.42 -14.08
N PHE A 12 9.48 9.09 -14.04
CA PHE A 12 8.41 8.71 -13.13
C PHE A 12 7.06 8.65 -13.84
N LYS A 13 6.40 7.50 -13.75
CA LYS A 13 5.00 7.34 -14.15
C LYS A 13 4.10 7.73 -12.97
N VAL A 14 3.16 8.64 -13.19
CA VAL A 14 2.14 9.03 -12.19
C VAL A 14 0.87 8.28 -12.49
N ILE A 15 0.53 7.30 -11.67
CA ILE A 15 -0.70 6.52 -11.76
C ILE A 15 -1.79 7.27 -11.00
N ARG A 16 -2.89 7.63 -11.68
CA ARG A 16 -4.02 8.39 -11.11
C ARG A 16 -5.33 7.61 -11.10
N THR A 17 -5.43 6.63 -11.96
CA THR A 17 -6.57 5.74 -12.09
C THR A 17 -6.07 4.31 -12.09
N PHE A 18 -6.98 3.34 -11.94
CA PHE A 18 -6.64 1.94 -12.13
C PHE A 18 -5.92 1.76 -13.47
N ASP A 19 -4.80 1.04 -13.45
CA ASP A 19 -3.96 0.77 -14.62
C ASP A 19 -3.35 -0.62 -14.52
N GLU A 20 -3.12 -1.25 -15.65
CA GLU A 20 -2.36 -2.50 -15.73
C GLU A 20 -1.35 -2.41 -16.86
N GLU A 21 -0.15 -2.93 -16.63
CA GLU A 21 0.90 -2.94 -17.64
C GLU A 21 1.85 -4.13 -17.47
N GLU A 22 2.37 -4.59 -18.57
CA GLU A 22 3.54 -5.45 -18.58
C GLU A 22 4.79 -4.57 -18.41
N LEU A 23 5.29 -4.49 -17.16
CA LEU A 23 6.41 -3.60 -16.82
C LEU A 23 7.73 -4.07 -17.44
N PHE A 24 7.94 -5.39 -17.46
CA PHE A 24 9.01 -6.09 -18.17
C PHE A 24 8.42 -7.34 -18.82
N PRO A 25 9.09 -7.98 -19.79
CA PRO A 25 8.66 -9.26 -20.30
C PRO A 25 8.36 -10.24 -19.15
N ASP A 26 7.17 -10.80 -19.15
CA ASP A 26 6.68 -11.74 -18.14
C ASP A 26 6.51 -11.18 -16.71
N LEU A 27 6.36 -9.86 -16.56
CA LEU A 27 5.98 -9.21 -15.30
C LEU A 27 4.77 -8.30 -15.49
N MET A 28 3.60 -8.82 -15.21
CA MET A 28 2.34 -8.07 -15.24
C MET A 28 2.10 -7.34 -13.91
N VAL A 29 1.91 -6.03 -13.95
CA VAL A 29 1.66 -5.19 -12.78
C VAL A 29 0.30 -4.53 -12.88
N VAL A 30 -0.43 -4.54 -11.77
CA VAL A 30 -1.67 -3.80 -11.60
C VAL A 30 -1.47 -2.70 -10.57
N TYR A 31 -1.89 -1.49 -10.92
CA TYR A 31 -1.85 -0.32 -10.05
C TYR A 31 -3.26 0.08 -9.61
N ILE A 32 -3.44 0.22 -8.31
CA ILE A 32 -4.72 0.60 -7.69
C ILE A 32 -4.49 1.86 -6.85
N PRO A 33 -4.56 3.06 -7.46
CA PRO A 33 -4.43 4.30 -6.70
C PRO A 33 -5.63 4.50 -5.78
N GLU A 34 -5.46 5.29 -4.72
CA GLU A 34 -6.58 5.70 -3.86
C GLU A 34 -7.43 6.72 -4.61
N GLU A 35 -8.60 6.29 -5.05
CA GLU A 35 -9.57 7.14 -5.73
C GLU A 35 -10.72 7.50 -4.79
N LEU A 36 -11.13 8.79 -4.84
CA LEU A 36 -12.31 9.26 -4.12
C LEU A 36 -13.54 9.03 -5.02
N LEU A 37 -14.33 8.03 -4.68
CA LEU A 37 -15.52 7.64 -5.42
C LEU A 37 -16.78 8.24 -4.80
N GLU A 38 -17.82 8.42 -5.62
CA GLU A 38 -19.17 8.76 -5.12
C GLU A 38 -19.75 7.57 -4.36
N ASP A 39 -19.63 6.37 -4.93
CA ASP A 39 -19.98 5.11 -4.30
C ASP A 39 -18.77 4.15 -4.27
N PRO A 40 -18.13 3.93 -3.10
CA PRO A 40 -17.01 3.01 -2.98
C PRO A 40 -17.37 1.55 -3.21
N ASP A 41 -18.62 1.16 -3.03
CA ASP A 41 -19.07 -0.23 -3.22
C ASP A 41 -19.14 -0.57 -4.72
N ASP A 42 -19.30 0.43 -5.58
CA ASP A 42 -19.31 0.31 -7.04
C ASP A 42 -17.91 0.07 -7.64
N TYR A 43 -16.83 0.24 -6.86
CA TYR A 43 -15.47 0.16 -7.37
C TYR A 43 -15.16 -1.20 -8.01
N TYR A 44 -15.56 -2.28 -7.37
CA TYR A 44 -15.33 -3.63 -7.89
C TYR A 44 -16.07 -3.92 -9.19
N ASP A 45 -17.25 -3.34 -9.36
CA ASP A 45 -18.08 -3.55 -10.53
C ASP A 45 -17.66 -2.66 -11.70
N THR A 46 -17.15 -1.46 -11.43
CA THR A 46 -16.88 -0.43 -12.45
C THR A 46 -15.41 -0.24 -12.77
N GLN A 47 -14.52 -0.31 -11.79
CA GLN A 47 -13.09 0.01 -11.93
C GLN A 47 -12.19 -1.23 -11.90
N TRP A 48 -12.66 -2.31 -11.26
CA TRP A 48 -11.88 -3.52 -11.10
C TRP A 48 -11.86 -4.38 -12.37
N LYS A 49 -11.08 -3.97 -13.36
CA LYS A 49 -11.01 -4.62 -14.67
C LYS A 49 -9.63 -5.21 -14.93
N ILE A 50 -9.23 -6.17 -14.10
CA ILE A 50 -8.01 -6.95 -14.36
C ILE A 50 -8.27 -7.86 -15.54
N THR A 51 -7.52 -7.69 -16.64
CA THR A 51 -7.67 -8.48 -17.87
C THR A 51 -6.75 -9.69 -17.89
N GLN A 52 -5.62 -9.61 -17.20
CA GLN A 52 -4.64 -10.68 -17.07
C GLN A 52 -4.31 -10.88 -15.59
N ARG A 53 -3.94 -12.11 -15.22
CA ARG A 53 -3.52 -12.39 -13.83
C ARG A 53 -2.19 -11.69 -13.55
N PRO A 54 -2.13 -10.72 -12.62
CA PRO A 54 -0.90 -10.00 -12.37
C PRO A 54 0.06 -10.78 -11.48
N ASP A 55 1.35 -10.51 -11.66
CA ASP A 55 2.43 -10.98 -10.78
C ASP A 55 2.62 -10.04 -9.59
N LEU A 56 2.24 -8.76 -9.76
CA LEU A 56 2.34 -7.73 -8.74
C LEU A 56 1.10 -6.85 -8.72
N ILE A 57 0.54 -6.63 -7.52
CA ILE A 57 -0.45 -5.58 -7.29
C ILE A 57 0.17 -4.50 -6.39
N VAL A 58 0.20 -3.26 -6.88
CA VAL A 58 0.62 -2.09 -6.12
C VAL A 58 -0.61 -1.22 -5.87
N GLY A 59 -1.00 -1.08 -4.61
CA GLY A 59 -2.22 -0.34 -4.28
C GLY A 59 -2.01 0.71 -3.19
N HIS A 60 -2.96 1.65 -3.13
CA HIS A 60 -3.11 2.58 -2.01
C HIS A 60 -4.56 2.59 -1.57
N GLY A 61 -4.82 2.30 -0.29
CA GLY A 61 -6.18 2.25 0.23
C GLY A 61 -6.33 1.29 1.40
N THR A 62 -7.58 1.00 1.75
CA THR A 62 -7.91 0.21 2.94
C THR A 62 -8.17 -1.25 2.59
N ILE A 63 -7.45 -2.18 3.23
CA ILE A 63 -7.79 -3.60 3.24
C ILE A 63 -8.49 -3.89 4.58
N ARG A 64 -9.68 -4.50 4.51
CA ARG A 64 -10.57 -4.70 5.67
C ARG A 64 -9.89 -5.43 6.83
N GLU A 65 -9.15 -6.45 6.54
CA GLU A 65 -8.47 -7.28 7.55
C GLU A 65 -7.34 -6.53 8.26
N ALA A 66 -6.73 -5.55 7.60
CA ALA A 66 -5.75 -4.67 8.24
C ALA A 66 -6.39 -3.72 9.24
N MET A 67 -7.62 -3.27 8.99
CA MET A 67 -8.36 -2.43 9.95
C MET A 67 -8.55 -3.14 11.27
N GLN A 68 -8.78 -4.45 11.28
CA GLN A 68 -8.95 -5.22 12.49
C GLN A 68 -7.65 -5.34 13.29
N LYS A 69 -6.50 -5.46 12.60
CA LYS A 69 -5.17 -5.48 13.24
C LYS A 69 -4.74 -4.09 13.72
N ALA A 70 -5.08 -3.04 12.96
CA ALA A 70 -4.75 -1.66 13.28
C ALA A 70 -5.70 -1.03 14.30
N ALA A 71 -6.94 -1.51 14.44
CA ALA A 71 -7.93 -0.97 15.39
C ALA A 71 -7.50 -1.10 16.86
N SER A 72 -6.54 -1.97 17.17
CA SER A 72 -5.89 -2.01 18.47
C SER A 72 -4.91 -0.85 18.71
N ALA A 73 -4.49 -0.13 17.65
CA ALA A 73 -3.48 0.90 17.72
C ALA A 73 -3.99 2.33 17.44
N ILE A 74 -5.10 2.48 16.69
CA ILE A 74 -5.59 3.82 16.30
C ILE A 74 -7.12 3.85 16.35
N GLU A 75 -7.65 4.30 17.46
CA GLU A 75 -9.06 4.65 17.61
C GLU A 75 -9.33 6.01 16.93
N ASP A 76 -9.30 6.09 15.61
CA ASP A 76 -9.77 7.27 14.90
C ASP A 76 -11.29 7.18 14.71
N LYS A 77 -12.02 7.63 15.74
CA LYS A 77 -13.48 7.62 15.83
C LYS A 77 -14.17 8.65 14.93
N ARG A 78 -13.51 9.18 13.91
CA ARG A 78 -14.14 10.10 12.99
C ARG A 78 -14.88 9.33 11.91
N ASN A 79 -16.21 9.29 12.04
CA ASN A 79 -17.15 8.89 10.99
C ASN A 79 -17.05 9.83 9.76
N VAL A 80 -15.91 9.85 9.12
CA VAL A 80 -15.81 10.40 7.78
C VAL A 80 -16.48 9.38 6.86
N ARG A 81 -17.50 9.76 6.13
CA ARG A 81 -18.04 8.97 5.01
C ARG A 81 -16.86 8.66 4.11
N ARG A 82 -16.33 7.46 4.21
CA ARG A 82 -15.17 7.04 3.43
C ARG A 82 -15.63 6.91 1.98
N ARG A 83 -15.13 7.77 1.14
CA ARG A 83 -15.32 7.71 -0.32
C ARG A 83 -14.22 6.89 -1.00
N VAL A 84 -13.51 6.07 -0.25
CA VAL A 84 -12.40 5.25 -0.75
C VAL A 84 -12.81 3.78 -0.72
N PRO A 85 -12.44 2.99 -1.72
CA PRO A 85 -12.76 1.57 -1.75
C PRO A 85 -12.10 0.83 -0.59
N VAL A 86 -12.81 -0.18 -0.09
CA VAL A 86 -12.32 -1.09 0.94
C VAL A 86 -12.15 -2.46 0.34
N PHE A 87 -10.91 -2.87 0.17
CA PHE A 87 -10.54 -4.17 -0.37
C PHE A 87 -10.66 -5.27 0.69
N ARG A 88 -10.70 -6.52 0.23
CA ARG A 88 -10.63 -7.72 1.08
C ARG A 88 -9.46 -8.57 0.62
N THR A 89 -8.75 -9.16 1.56
CA THR A 89 -7.63 -10.05 1.23
C THR A 89 -8.03 -11.17 0.27
N GLY A 90 -9.20 -11.79 0.49
CA GLY A 90 -9.71 -12.85 -0.38
C GLY A 90 -10.01 -12.39 -1.81
N ASP A 91 -10.44 -11.14 -2.00
CA ASP A 91 -10.69 -10.59 -3.33
C ASP A 91 -9.38 -10.36 -4.09
N LEU A 92 -8.39 -9.78 -3.40
CA LEU A 92 -7.04 -9.59 -3.95
C LEU A 92 -6.37 -10.94 -4.30
N ARG A 93 -6.49 -11.95 -3.43
CA ARG A 93 -5.92 -13.29 -3.69
C ARG A 93 -6.58 -14.03 -4.85
N ARG A 94 -7.84 -13.79 -5.13
CA ARG A 94 -8.47 -14.34 -6.34
C ARG A 94 -7.87 -13.77 -7.63
N GLN A 95 -7.30 -12.59 -7.58
CA GLN A 95 -6.70 -11.94 -8.75
C GLN A 95 -5.24 -12.36 -8.98
N THR A 96 -4.48 -12.66 -7.91
CA THR A 96 -3.06 -12.97 -8.04
C THR A 96 -2.58 -13.98 -6.99
N ASP A 97 -1.61 -14.82 -7.37
CA ASP A 97 -0.75 -15.57 -6.45
C ASP A 97 0.55 -14.80 -6.13
N GLY A 98 0.83 -13.74 -6.89
CA GLY A 98 2.00 -12.89 -6.76
C GLY A 98 1.99 -11.96 -5.55
N LEU A 99 2.89 -10.99 -5.57
CA LEU A 99 3.08 -10.04 -4.48
C LEU A 99 2.00 -8.95 -4.52
N VAL A 100 1.43 -8.64 -3.34
CA VAL A 100 0.47 -7.54 -3.16
C VAL A 100 1.02 -6.57 -2.12
N VAL A 101 1.28 -5.33 -2.54
CA VAL A 101 1.82 -4.28 -1.67
C VAL A 101 0.90 -3.07 -1.65
N PHE A 102 0.59 -2.59 -0.45
CA PHE A 102 -0.30 -1.46 -0.26
C PHE A 102 0.36 -0.35 0.55
N GLY A 103 0.07 0.89 0.18
CA GLY A 103 0.22 2.08 1.01
C GLY A 103 -1.07 2.41 1.76
N HIS A 104 -1.11 3.50 2.48
CA HIS A 104 -2.16 4.07 3.30
C HIS A 104 -1.88 3.96 4.82
N TYR A 105 -1.64 2.76 5.35
CA TYR A 105 -1.25 2.60 6.75
C TYR A 105 0.27 2.81 6.90
N HIS A 106 0.66 3.59 7.92
CA HIS A 106 2.07 3.94 8.18
C HIS A 106 2.84 2.85 8.93
N VAL A 107 2.17 1.77 9.30
CA VAL A 107 2.78 0.61 9.99
C VAL A 107 2.99 -0.49 8.98
N HIS A 108 4.23 -1.01 8.90
CA HIS A 108 4.49 -2.23 8.14
C HIS A 108 3.66 -3.38 8.71
N THR A 109 2.81 -3.97 7.89
CA THR A 109 1.86 -4.99 8.37
C THR A 109 1.73 -6.10 7.34
N VAL A 110 2.18 -7.29 7.69
CA VAL A 110 2.00 -8.50 6.87
C VAL A 110 0.61 -9.07 7.14
N LEU A 111 -0.20 -9.19 6.09
CA LEU A 111 -1.54 -9.76 6.12
C LEU A 111 -1.53 -11.25 5.79
N ASP A 112 -0.74 -11.62 4.78
CA ASP A 112 -0.34 -12.99 4.46
C ASP A 112 1.10 -12.99 3.89
N PRO A 113 1.72 -14.15 3.62
CA PRO A 113 3.12 -14.20 3.17
C PRO A 113 3.43 -13.39 1.91
N MET A 114 2.44 -13.12 1.05
CA MET A 114 2.61 -12.37 -0.19
C MET A 114 1.71 -11.13 -0.24
N MET A 115 1.18 -10.66 0.89
CA MET A 115 0.33 -9.47 0.95
C MET A 115 0.62 -8.63 2.18
N MET A 116 0.94 -7.33 1.97
CA MET A 116 1.32 -6.46 3.08
C MET A 116 1.08 -4.98 2.81
N TYR A 117 0.99 -4.24 3.89
CA TYR A 117 1.26 -2.80 3.90
C TYR A 117 2.76 -2.57 4.06
N VAL A 118 3.32 -1.74 3.19
CA VAL A 118 4.75 -1.38 3.27
C VAL A 118 5.05 -0.54 4.50
N GLY A 119 4.09 0.28 4.92
CA GLY A 119 4.30 1.28 5.96
C GLY A 119 4.88 2.59 5.41
N SER A 120 5.30 3.48 6.31
CA SER A 120 5.96 4.72 5.92
C SER A 120 7.48 4.63 6.06
N PHE A 121 8.20 5.31 5.17
CA PHE A 121 9.66 5.39 5.22
C PHE A 121 10.18 6.16 6.43
N SER A 122 9.38 7.09 6.95
CA SER A 122 9.74 7.91 8.11
C SER A 122 8.54 8.10 9.03
N ARG A 123 8.79 8.61 10.24
CA ARG A 123 7.74 8.98 11.20
C ARG A 123 7.18 10.35 10.86
N TRP A 124 5.85 10.45 10.85
CA TRP A 124 5.12 11.68 10.51
C TRP A 124 4.50 12.37 11.73
N LYS A 125 4.31 11.63 12.82
CA LYS A 125 3.65 12.13 14.03
C LYS A 125 4.17 11.46 15.28
N PHE A 126 3.85 12.04 16.43
CA PHE A 126 4.07 11.43 17.74
C PHE A 126 3.26 10.14 17.88
N GLY A 127 3.83 9.17 18.61
CA GLY A 127 3.20 7.87 18.86
C GLY A 127 3.41 6.83 17.74
N GLU A 128 4.13 7.16 16.69
CA GLU A 128 4.60 6.18 15.73
C GLU A 128 5.93 5.56 16.24
N GLU A 129 5.83 4.44 16.95
CA GLU A 129 6.99 3.77 17.58
C GLU A 129 7.54 2.63 16.72
N GLU A 130 6.75 2.11 15.81
CA GLU A 130 7.08 0.97 14.96
C GLU A 130 8.26 1.28 14.02
N ALA A 131 8.91 0.23 13.53
CA ALA A 131 9.95 0.33 12.52
C ALA A 131 9.43 1.02 11.26
N LYS A 132 10.24 1.90 10.70
CA LYS A 132 9.98 2.62 9.45
C LYS A 132 10.98 2.18 8.40
N GLY A 133 10.57 2.14 7.14
CA GLY A 133 11.45 1.65 6.11
C GLY A 133 10.79 1.49 4.76
N PHE A 134 11.32 0.58 3.98
CA PHE A 134 10.79 0.25 2.65
C PHE A 134 10.89 -1.26 2.41
N LEU A 135 10.16 -1.73 1.42
CA LEU A 135 10.23 -3.11 0.97
C LEU A 135 11.23 -3.20 -0.19
N TYR A 136 12.24 -4.06 -0.05
CA TYR A 136 13.04 -4.53 -1.16
C TYR A 136 12.45 -5.85 -1.65
N ALA A 137 12.19 -5.97 -2.95
CA ALA A 137 11.60 -7.17 -3.52
C ALA A 137 12.28 -7.52 -4.84
N GLU A 138 12.48 -8.81 -5.07
CA GLU A 138 13.06 -9.38 -6.28
C GLU A 138 12.08 -10.38 -6.90
N TYR A 139 11.90 -10.31 -8.20
CA TYR A 139 11.08 -11.22 -8.98
C TYR A 139 11.96 -12.10 -9.84
N ASP A 140 11.83 -13.41 -9.68
CA ASP A 140 12.45 -14.37 -10.59
C ASP A 140 11.48 -14.69 -11.73
N VAL A 141 11.84 -14.23 -12.93
CA VAL A 141 11.04 -14.39 -14.16
C VAL A 141 10.96 -15.87 -14.58
N SER A 142 11.96 -16.67 -14.21
CA SER A 142 12.03 -18.08 -14.67
C SER A 142 11.02 -18.99 -13.99
N ASP A 143 10.68 -18.72 -12.74
CA ASP A 143 9.74 -19.51 -11.95
C ASP A 143 8.57 -18.71 -11.39
N HIS A 144 8.46 -17.44 -11.77
CA HIS A 144 7.41 -16.49 -11.36
C HIS A 144 7.30 -16.34 -9.84
N THR A 145 8.43 -16.31 -9.13
CA THR A 145 8.45 -16.20 -7.68
C THR A 145 8.98 -14.86 -7.19
N TRP A 146 8.47 -14.44 -6.04
CA TRP A 146 8.92 -13.25 -5.33
C TRP A 146 9.71 -13.61 -4.08
N THR A 147 10.81 -12.89 -3.86
CA THR A 147 11.46 -12.77 -2.57
C THR A 147 11.41 -11.33 -2.12
N TYR A 148 11.29 -11.08 -0.82
CA TYR A 148 11.25 -9.72 -0.31
C TYR A 148 11.82 -9.63 1.10
N GLU A 149 12.29 -8.42 1.44
CA GLU A 149 12.78 -8.05 2.76
C GLU A 149 12.31 -6.64 3.13
N PHE A 150 11.90 -6.46 4.38
CA PHE A 150 11.64 -5.12 4.91
C PHE A 150 12.94 -4.51 5.40
N MET A 151 13.38 -3.44 4.73
CA MET A 151 14.59 -2.70 5.03
C MET A 151 14.28 -1.55 5.99
N GLU A 152 14.71 -1.66 7.24
CA GLU A 152 14.45 -0.63 8.24
C GLU A 152 15.28 0.63 7.98
N ASN A 153 14.62 1.79 8.00
CA ASN A 153 15.26 3.09 8.03
C ASN A 153 15.66 3.48 9.46
N THR A 154 16.85 3.10 9.86
CA THR A 154 17.41 3.42 11.18
C THR A 154 17.64 4.91 11.43
N TYR A 155 17.58 5.73 10.38
CA TYR A 155 17.68 7.20 10.45
C TYR A 155 16.31 7.89 10.60
N ALA A 156 15.21 7.15 10.63
CA ALA A 156 13.89 7.75 10.83
C ALA A 156 13.81 8.45 12.19
N PRO A 157 13.41 9.75 12.25
CA PRO A 157 13.40 10.51 13.50
C PRO A 157 12.48 9.86 14.53
N VAL A 158 12.89 9.86 15.78
CA VAL A 158 12.10 9.34 16.90
C VAL A 158 11.53 10.51 17.68
N TYR A 159 10.21 10.57 17.82
CA TYR A 159 9.53 11.54 18.65
C TYR A 159 9.33 10.98 20.06
N LYS A 160 9.84 11.67 21.07
CA LYS A 160 9.70 11.28 22.48
C LYS A 160 8.90 12.32 23.25
N THR A 161 7.93 11.88 24.01
CA THR A 161 7.26 12.71 25.01
C THR A 161 8.05 12.66 26.31
N VAL A 162 8.49 13.81 26.78
CA VAL A 162 9.17 13.95 28.08
C VAL A 162 8.19 14.57 29.07
N GLY A 163 7.79 13.80 30.07
CA GLY A 163 6.99 14.30 31.19
C GLY A 163 7.88 14.95 32.23
N PHE A 164 7.56 16.17 32.62
CA PHE A 164 8.14 16.81 33.79
C PHE A 164 7.21 16.51 34.97
N GLY A 165 7.65 15.67 35.92
CA GLY A 165 6.96 15.50 37.18
C GLY A 165 7.09 16.78 38.02
N TYR A 166 5.98 17.28 38.56
CA TYR A 166 5.95 18.31 39.59
C TYR A 166 5.98 17.65 40.94
#